data_17f04bf67da0ce87ca34f2da0ccde400
#
_entry.id   17f04bf67da0ce87ca34f2da0ccde400
#
_cell.length_a   1.000
_cell.length_b   1.000
_cell.length_c   1.000
_cell.angle_alpha   90.00
_cell.angle_beta   90.00
_cell.angle_gamma   90.00
#
_symmetry.space_group_name_H-M   'P 1'
#
loop_
_entity.id
_entity.type
_entity.pdbx_description
1 polymer ?
#
loop_
_entity_poly.entity_id
_entity_poly.type
_entity_poly.pdbx_seq_one_letter_code
_entity_poly.pdbx_strand_id
1 'polypeptide(L)'
;SNNKKWVMYGATGTYMLGSFDGKTFIPESGKYFYTKGSLYAGQTYTNIPDSDGRRIQIAWGRISHPGMPFNGMMLLPTELTLHTTKEGIRLFSNPIKETKQLFTPLKKWASLTSDKANDHLKEFRNAGTLRIKTTFKLSHATSAGIDLFGQRILDYDMNANTINSCLLYTSPSPRD
;
A
#
# COMPACT_ATOMS: atom_id res chain seq x y z
N SER A 1 15.09 20.53 -21.41
CA SER A 1 13.77 21.02 -21.03
C SER A 1 13.46 20.50 -19.63
N ASN A 2 13.22 21.44 -18.72
CA ASN A 2 12.92 21.11 -17.31
C ASN A 2 11.48 20.58 -17.25
N ASN A 3 11.30 19.27 -17.39
CA ASN A 3 10.00 18.59 -17.38
C ASN A 3 9.46 18.47 -15.94
N LYS A 4 9.48 19.56 -15.19
CA LYS A 4 8.89 19.60 -13.85
C LYS A 4 7.38 19.38 -13.96
N LYS A 5 6.89 18.32 -13.31
CA LYS A 5 5.46 18.03 -13.18
C LYS A 5 4.98 18.35 -11.78
N TRP A 6 3.81 18.93 -11.71
CA TRP A 6 3.09 19.14 -10.47
C TRP A 6 2.06 18.03 -10.27
N VAL A 7 1.89 17.64 -9.02
CA VAL A 7 0.87 16.67 -8.61
C VAL A 7 -0.14 17.37 -7.73
N MET A 8 -1.38 17.38 -8.16
CA MET A 8 -2.51 17.77 -7.32
C MET A 8 -3.22 16.48 -6.88
N TYR A 9 -3.24 16.20 -5.60
CA TYR A 9 -3.89 14.99 -5.06
C TYR A 9 -5.06 15.34 -4.17
N GLY A 10 -6.08 14.46 -4.21
CA GLY A 10 -7.29 14.59 -3.41
C GLY A 10 -7.27 13.74 -2.15
N ALA A 11 -8.20 14.02 -1.26
CA ALA A 11 -8.32 13.37 0.05
C ALA A 11 -8.51 11.85 -0.01
N THR A 12 -9.01 11.32 -1.12
CA THR A 12 -9.40 9.89 -1.27
C THR A 12 -8.42 9.07 -2.13
N GLY A 13 -7.17 9.52 -2.24
CA GLY A 13 -6.15 8.78 -2.99
C GLY A 13 -6.22 8.96 -4.51
N THR A 14 -6.86 10.02 -4.98
CA THR A 14 -6.87 10.43 -6.40
C THR A 14 -5.87 11.54 -6.65
N TYR A 15 -5.40 11.67 -7.90
CA TYR A 15 -4.50 12.74 -8.30
C TYR A 15 -4.64 13.14 -9.76
N MET A 16 -4.14 14.32 -10.09
CA MET A 16 -3.92 14.81 -11.43
C MET A 16 -2.47 15.28 -11.59
N LEU A 17 -1.95 15.18 -12.80
CA LEU A 17 -0.67 15.76 -13.18
C LEU A 17 -0.91 17.02 -13.99
N GLY A 18 -0.04 18.00 -13.84
CA GLY A 18 -0.16 19.24 -14.56
C GLY A 18 1.01 20.18 -14.35
N SER A 19 0.80 21.41 -14.74
CA SER A 19 1.68 22.54 -14.49
C SER A 19 1.05 23.50 -13.47
N PHE A 20 1.88 24.26 -12.78
CA PHE A 20 1.46 25.26 -11.80
C PHE A 20 2.37 26.46 -11.84
N ASP A 21 1.80 27.62 -12.00
CA ASP A 21 2.50 28.91 -12.13
C ASP A 21 2.66 29.68 -10.81
N GLY A 22 2.21 29.09 -9.70
CA GLY A 22 2.14 29.71 -8.39
C GLY A 22 0.75 30.25 -8.02
N LYS A 23 -0.18 30.30 -8.97
CA LYS A 23 -1.56 30.74 -8.77
C LYS A 23 -2.57 29.73 -9.31
N THR A 24 -2.33 29.22 -10.51
CA THR A 24 -3.27 28.36 -11.23
C THR A 24 -2.65 27.02 -11.54
N PHE A 25 -3.35 25.94 -11.22
CA PHE A 25 -3.01 24.59 -11.65
C PHE A 25 -3.73 24.26 -12.96
N ILE A 26 -2.95 23.91 -13.97
CA ILE A 26 -3.47 23.49 -15.29
C ILE A 26 -3.30 21.97 -15.39
N PRO A 27 -4.39 21.19 -15.32
CA PRO A 27 -4.31 19.74 -15.44
C PRO A 27 -3.92 19.32 -16.86
N GLU A 28 -2.97 18.42 -16.97
CA GLU A 28 -2.54 17.82 -18.25
C GLU A 28 -3.06 16.38 -18.38
N SER A 29 -3.16 15.66 -17.26
CA SER A 29 -3.68 14.30 -17.24
C SER A 29 -4.21 13.91 -15.86
N GLY A 30 -5.10 12.94 -15.85
CA GLY A 30 -5.81 12.40 -14.68
C GLY A 30 -7.32 12.54 -14.90
N LYS A 31 -8.16 12.18 -14.00
CA LYS A 31 -7.99 11.86 -12.57
C LYS A 31 -7.66 10.38 -12.39
N TYR A 32 -6.53 10.07 -11.78
CA TYR A 32 -6.08 8.70 -11.51
C TYR A 32 -6.13 8.39 -10.02
N PHE A 33 -6.08 7.11 -9.68
CA PHE A 33 -5.82 6.66 -8.32
C PHE A 33 -4.34 6.32 -8.16
N TYR A 34 -3.69 6.76 -7.07
CA TYR A 34 -2.38 6.29 -6.64
C TYR A 34 -2.48 5.30 -5.48
N THR A 35 -3.63 5.25 -4.83
CA THR A 35 -3.97 4.26 -3.82
C THR A 35 -5.47 4.01 -3.81
N LYS A 36 -5.88 2.82 -3.40
CA LYS A 36 -7.27 2.44 -3.17
C LYS A 36 -7.40 1.96 -1.73
N GLY A 37 -8.61 1.89 -1.22
CA GLY A 37 -8.91 1.41 0.12
C GLY A 37 -9.23 2.53 1.11
N SER A 38 -8.75 2.40 2.32
CA SER A 38 -9.21 3.23 3.44
C SER A 38 -8.49 4.57 3.61
N LEU A 39 -7.55 4.91 2.73
CA LEU A 39 -6.82 6.18 2.81
C LEU A 39 -7.75 7.37 2.71
N TYR A 40 -7.61 8.30 3.64
CA TYR A 40 -8.27 9.60 3.62
C TYR A 40 -7.38 10.71 4.17
N ALA A 41 -7.63 11.95 3.72
CA ALA A 41 -6.99 13.16 4.21
C ALA A 41 -5.45 13.07 4.28
N GLY A 42 -4.82 12.51 3.22
CA GLY A 42 -3.35 12.43 3.14
C GLY A 42 -2.71 13.80 3.15
N GLN A 43 -1.65 13.96 3.95
CA GLN A 43 -0.84 15.17 4.05
C GLN A 43 0.62 14.82 3.81
N THR A 44 1.35 15.70 3.11
CA THR A 44 2.79 15.53 2.95
C THR A 44 3.55 16.33 4.00
N TYR A 45 4.67 15.76 4.49
CA TYR A 45 5.59 16.51 5.34
C TYR A 45 6.21 17.67 4.57
N THR A 46 6.31 18.84 5.21
CA THR A 46 6.82 20.07 4.60
C THR A 46 8.30 20.31 4.84
N ASN A 47 8.85 19.85 5.96
CA ASN A 47 10.21 20.15 6.40
C ASN A 47 11.19 19.00 6.19
N ILE A 48 11.05 18.27 5.08
CA ILE A 48 12.04 17.26 4.71
C ILE A 48 13.25 18.01 4.15
N PRO A 49 14.48 17.76 4.67
CA PRO A 49 15.68 18.43 4.18
C PRO A 49 15.89 18.19 2.68
N ASP A 50 16.39 19.20 1.98
CA ASP A 50 16.66 19.11 0.53
C ASP A 50 17.65 17.97 0.18
N SER A 51 18.55 17.65 1.11
CA SER A 51 19.47 16.50 0.97
C SER A 51 18.78 15.14 0.95
N ASP A 52 17.59 15.02 1.52
CA ASP A 52 16.74 13.82 1.43
C ASP A 52 15.86 13.88 0.18
N GLY A 53 15.24 15.01 -0.08
CA GLY A 53 14.45 15.30 -1.29
C GLY A 53 13.19 14.45 -1.49
N ARG A 54 12.88 13.52 -0.58
CA ARG A 54 11.70 12.67 -0.68
C ARG A 54 10.40 13.45 -0.45
N ARG A 55 9.35 13.03 -1.10
CA ARG A 55 7.99 13.49 -0.79
C ARG A 55 7.29 12.40 0.00
N ILE A 56 7.23 12.58 1.33
CA ILE A 56 6.63 11.62 2.26
C ILE A 56 5.24 12.07 2.63
N GLN A 57 4.28 11.16 2.55
CA GLN A 57 2.90 11.38 2.92
C GLN A 57 2.52 10.51 4.11
N ILE A 58 1.71 11.05 5.01
CA ILE A 58 0.98 10.32 6.03
C ILE A 58 -0.50 10.54 5.83
N ALA A 59 -1.32 9.56 6.18
CA ALA A 59 -2.75 9.65 5.96
C ALA A 59 -3.54 8.96 7.06
N TRP A 60 -4.81 9.32 7.19
CA TRP A 60 -5.74 8.62 8.05
C TRP A 60 -6.35 7.42 7.31
N GLY A 61 -6.35 6.28 7.98
CA GLY A 61 -7.09 5.10 7.56
C GLY A 61 -8.48 5.10 8.17
N ARG A 62 -9.51 5.15 7.32
CA ARG A 62 -10.92 5.01 7.73
C ARG A 62 -11.24 3.56 8.00
N ILE A 63 -10.82 3.10 9.17
CA ILE A 63 -10.89 1.69 9.57
C ILE A 63 -11.74 1.62 10.82
N SER A 64 -12.74 0.74 10.81
CA SER A 64 -13.56 0.49 11.98
C SER A 64 -12.82 -0.43 12.95
N HIS A 65 -12.88 -0.10 14.23
CA HIS A 65 -12.35 -0.90 15.33
C HIS A 65 -13.48 -1.27 16.30
N PRO A 66 -14.31 -2.28 15.98
CA PRO A 66 -15.43 -2.67 16.84
C PRO A 66 -14.96 -3.04 18.25
N GLY A 67 -15.62 -2.50 19.27
CA GLY A 67 -15.27 -2.74 20.68
C GLY A 67 -14.16 -1.86 21.24
N MET A 68 -13.53 -1.01 20.41
CA MET A 68 -12.51 -0.06 20.87
C MET A 68 -13.12 1.33 21.12
N PRO A 69 -12.56 2.13 22.04
CA PRO A 69 -13.04 3.49 22.31
C PRO A 69 -12.64 4.51 21.22
N PHE A 70 -12.11 4.05 20.08
CA PHE A 70 -11.68 4.87 18.95
C PHE A 70 -12.01 4.20 17.62
N ASN A 71 -12.02 5.01 16.56
CA ASN A 71 -12.08 4.56 15.17
C ASN A 71 -10.98 5.21 14.36
N GLY A 72 -10.60 4.54 13.27
CA GLY A 72 -9.53 4.99 12.39
C GLY A 72 -8.13 4.77 12.99
N MET A 73 -7.16 4.93 12.14
CA MET A 73 -5.74 4.82 12.51
C MET A 73 -4.89 5.66 11.57
N MET A 74 -3.68 6.03 12.00
CA MET A 74 -2.68 6.55 11.08
C MET A 74 -2.14 5.41 10.24
N LEU A 75 -2.14 5.60 8.91
CA LEU A 75 -1.50 4.66 7.99
C LEU A 75 0.01 4.80 8.06
N LEU A 76 0.72 3.77 7.61
CA LEU A 76 2.18 3.85 7.49
C LEU A 76 2.55 4.97 6.51
N PRO A 77 3.58 5.78 6.84
CA PRO A 77 4.05 6.80 5.92
C PRO A 77 4.54 6.19 4.61
N THR A 78 4.23 6.87 3.52
CA THR A 78 4.59 6.45 2.17
C THR A 78 5.39 7.52 1.45
N GLU A 79 6.34 7.09 0.63
CA GLU A 79 7.04 7.96 -0.31
C GLU A 79 6.26 8.02 -1.62
N LEU A 80 6.02 9.24 -2.08
CA LEU A 80 5.35 9.50 -3.35
C LEU A 80 6.40 9.75 -4.43
N THR A 81 6.35 8.97 -5.50
CA THR A 81 7.29 9.07 -6.63
C THR A 81 6.56 9.02 -7.97
N LEU A 82 7.07 9.76 -8.96
CA LEU A 82 6.57 9.68 -10.33
C LEU A 82 7.43 8.72 -11.14
N HIS A 83 6.77 7.81 -11.87
CA HIS A 83 7.43 6.88 -12.77
C HIS A 83 6.78 6.91 -14.15
N THR A 84 7.60 6.81 -15.19
CA THR A 84 7.12 6.59 -16.55
C THR A 84 6.73 5.13 -16.72
N THR A 85 5.50 4.91 -17.14
CA THR A 85 4.93 3.61 -17.45
C THR A 85 4.53 3.53 -18.93
N LYS A 86 4.07 2.36 -19.38
CA LYS A 86 3.51 2.21 -20.74
C LYS A 86 2.29 3.09 -20.98
N GLU A 87 1.57 3.46 -19.92
CA GLU A 87 0.38 4.31 -19.97
C GLU A 87 0.68 5.79 -19.71
N GLY A 88 1.96 6.18 -19.67
CA GLY A 88 2.41 7.52 -19.33
C GLY A 88 2.90 7.65 -17.88
N ILE A 89 3.06 8.88 -17.41
CA ILE A 89 3.56 9.15 -16.06
C ILE A 89 2.48 8.79 -15.03
N ARG A 90 2.88 8.06 -13.99
CA ARG A 90 2.01 7.65 -12.88
C ARG A 90 2.65 7.96 -11.53
N LEU A 91 1.81 8.32 -10.55
CA LEU A 91 2.21 8.49 -9.16
C LEU A 91 2.16 7.15 -8.44
N PHE A 92 3.26 6.82 -7.78
CA PHE A 92 3.41 5.64 -6.93
C PHE A 92 3.50 6.06 -5.48
N SER A 93 2.94 5.24 -4.60
CA SER A 93 2.96 5.41 -3.16
C SER A 93 3.50 4.14 -2.54
N ASN A 94 4.71 4.19 -2.00
CA ASN A 94 5.37 3.04 -1.40
C ASN A 94 5.69 3.32 0.06
N PRO A 95 5.57 2.33 0.97
CA PRO A 95 6.01 2.52 2.35
C PRO A 95 7.46 3.01 2.40
N ILE A 96 7.74 4.00 3.23
CA ILE A 96 9.10 4.52 3.40
C ILE A 96 10.05 3.44 3.91
N LYS A 97 11.33 3.58 3.60
CA LYS A 97 12.37 2.59 3.96
C LYS A 97 12.45 2.34 5.47
N GLU A 98 12.17 3.34 6.28
CA GLU A 98 12.20 3.31 7.74
C GLU A 98 11.17 2.34 8.33
N THR A 99 10.07 2.06 7.62
CA THR A 99 9.08 1.06 8.05
C THR A 99 9.67 -0.34 8.19
N LYS A 100 10.82 -0.61 7.57
CA LYS A 100 11.51 -1.90 7.73
C LYS A 100 11.99 -2.12 9.18
N GLN A 101 12.29 -1.04 9.90
CA GLN A 101 12.75 -1.09 11.29
C GLN A 101 11.66 -1.52 12.27
N LEU A 102 10.38 -1.45 11.85
CA LEU A 102 9.25 -1.91 12.66
C LEU A 102 9.13 -3.45 12.69
N PHE A 103 9.89 -4.14 11.86
CA PHE A 103 9.75 -5.59 11.69
C PHE A 103 11.10 -6.28 11.86
N THR A 104 11.12 -7.27 12.73
CA THR A 104 12.24 -8.21 12.83
C THR A 104 11.97 -9.38 11.90
N PRO A 105 12.90 -9.73 10.99
CA PRO A 105 12.74 -10.92 10.16
C PRO A 105 12.65 -12.18 11.03
N LEU A 106 11.56 -12.94 10.90
CA LEU A 106 11.36 -14.18 11.63
C LEU A 106 11.86 -15.38 10.83
N LYS A 107 11.32 -15.54 9.64
CA LYS A 107 11.61 -16.68 8.77
C LYS A 107 11.67 -16.28 7.29
N LYS A 108 12.44 -17.03 6.53
CA LYS A 108 12.53 -16.91 5.08
C LYS A 108 12.58 -18.31 4.46
N TRP A 109 11.75 -18.52 3.46
CA TRP A 109 11.74 -19.73 2.66
C TRP A 109 11.86 -19.42 1.19
N ALA A 110 12.31 -20.36 0.41
CA ALA A 110 12.41 -20.24 -1.04
C ALA A 110 11.90 -21.53 -1.72
N SER A 111 11.35 -21.35 -2.92
CA SER A 111 10.94 -22.48 -3.79
C SER A 111 9.96 -23.45 -3.12
N LEU A 112 8.99 -22.91 -2.40
CA LEU A 112 7.92 -23.72 -1.78
C LEU A 112 6.75 -23.91 -2.75
N THR A 113 6.09 -25.08 -2.64
CA THR A 113 4.73 -25.25 -3.16
C THR A 113 3.74 -24.51 -2.25
N SER A 114 2.53 -24.24 -2.75
CA SER A 114 1.45 -23.60 -1.96
C SER A 114 1.18 -24.35 -0.65
N ASP A 115 1.12 -25.69 -0.69
CA ASP A 115 0.82 -26.50 0.49
C ASP A 115 1.91 -26.39 1.56
N LYS A 116 3.18 -26.49 1.17
CA LYS A 116 4.31 -26.31 2.10
C LYS A 116 4.34 -24.89 2.67
N ALA A 117 4.05 -23.88 1.85
CA ALA A 117 3.96 -22.51 2.34
C ALA A 117 2.84 -22.35 3.36
N ASN A 118 1.67 -22.95 3.12
CA ASN A 118 0.55 -22.95 4.05
C ASN A 118 0.88 -23.67 5.35
N ASP A 119 1.59 -24.79 5.31
CA ASP A 119 2.03 -25.50 6.52
C ASP A 119 2.97 -24.65 7.37
N HIS A 120 3.92 -23.98 6.75
CA HIS A 120 4.81 -23.06 7.47
C HIS A 120 4.08 -21.84 8.06
N LEU A 121 3.05 -21.33 7.40
CA LEU A 121 2.28 -20.20 7.90
C LEU A 121 1.41 -20.56 9.12
N LYS A 122 1.11 -21.83 9.35
CA LYS A 122 0.34 -22.28 10.52
C LYS A 122 1.03 -21.94 11.85
N GLU A 123 2.35 -21.90 11.90
CA GLU A 123 3.11 -21.54 13.11
C GLU A 123 2.86 -20.10 13.56
N PHE A 124 2.39 -19.22 12.67
CA PHE A 124 2.15 -17.80 12.96
C PHE A 124 0.68 -17.46 13.27
N ARG A 125 -0.18 -18.44 13.45
CA ARG A 125 -1.62 -18.23 13.71
C ARG A 125 -1.91 -17.29 14.88
N ASN A 126 -1.04 -17.30 15.90
CA ASN A 126 -1.18 -16.50 17.10
C ASN A 126 -0.25 -15.27 17.11
N ALA A 127 0.41 -14.98 16.01
CA ALA A 127 1.23 -13.79 15.93
C ALA A 127 0.33 -12.54 15.81
N GLY A 128 0.59 -11.54 16.66
CA GLY A 128 -0.24 -10.34 16.72
C GLY A 128 -0.15 -9.51 15.44
N THR A 129 1.06 -9.11 15.04
CA THR A 129 1.27 -8.29 13.84
C THR A 129 2.31 -8.95 12.95
N LEU A 130 1.97 -9.14 11.69
CA LEU A 130 2.84 -9.78 10.70
C LEU A 130 3.05 -8.89 9.49
N ARG A 131 4.27 -8.93 8.95
CA ARG A 131 4.57 -8.48 7.60
C ARG A 131 4.93 -9.69 6.75
N ILE A 132 4.11 -9.98 5.75
CA ILE A 132 4.35 -11.07 4.79
C ILE A 132 4.86 -10.44 3.49
N LYS A 133 6.01 -10.92 2.99
CA LYS A 133 6.51 -10.62 1.67
C LYS A 133 6.61 -11.93 0.89
N THR A 134 5.88 -12.03 -0.19
CA THR A 134 5.87 -13.23 -1.03
C THR A 134 6.08 -12.88 -2.50
N THR A 135 6.63 -13.82 -3.24
CA THR A 135 6.72 -13.78 -4.70
C THR A 135 6.12 -15.06 -5.24
N PHE A 136 5.08 -14.94 -6.05
CA PHE A 136 4.46 -16.07 -6.74
C PHE A 136 5.09 -16.27 -8.11
N LYS A 137 5.37 -17.52 -8.44
CA LYS A 137 5.67 -17.93 -9.81
C LYS A 137 4.51 -18.83 -10.29
N LEU A 138 3.70 -18.28 -11.15
CA LEU A 138 2.56 -18.99 -11.73
C LEU A 138 3.02 -19.68 -13.01
N SER A 139 2.95 -21.01 -13.06
CA SER A 139 3.28 -21.78 -14.26
C SER A 139 2.03 -22.23 -15.04
N HIS A 140 1.02 -22.71 -14.36
CA HIS A 140 -0.25 -23.20 -14.93
C HIS A 140 -1.48 -22.63 -14.23
N ALA A 141 -1.30 -22.00 -13.05
CA ALA A 141 -2.40 -21.37 -12.34
C ALA A 141 -2.77 -20.02 -12.97
N THR A 142 -4.05 -19.75 -13.06
CA THR A 142 -4.60 -18.49 -13.57
C THR A 142 -4.83 -17.45 -12.48
N SER A 143 -4.70 -17.84 -11.21
CA SER A 143 -4.82 -16.94 -10.06
C SER A 143 -3.90 -17.35 -8.92
N ALA A 144 -3.59 -16.40 -8.07
CA ALA A 144 -2.91 -16.61 -6.79
C ALA A 144 -3.45 -15.64 -5.74
N GLY A 145 -3.44 -16.07 -4.48
CA GLY A 145 -3.93 -15.21 -3.42
C GLY A 145 -3.36 -15.55 -2.06
N ILE A 146 -3.72 -14.75 -1.09
CA ILE A 146 -3.37 -14.95 0.32
C ILE A 146 -4.66 -14.93 1.12
N ASP A 147 -4.87 -16.00 1.88
CA ASP A 147 -5.93 -16.10 2.87
C ASP A 147 -5.33 -15.95 4.27
N LEU A 148 -5.89 -15.07 5.08
CA LEU A 148 -5.56 -14.96 6.50
C LEU A 148 -6.83 -15.12 7.32
N PHE A 149 -6.74 -15.93 8.38
CA PHE A 149 -7.86 -16.19 9.29
C PHE A 149 -9.15 -16.63 8.58
N GLY A 150 -8.99 -17.41 7.50
CA GLY A 150 -10.14 -17.90 6.71
C GLY A 150 -10.73 -16.89 5.73
N GLN A 151 -10.12 -15.74 5.56
CA GLN A 151 -10.59 -14.72 4.63
C GLN A 151 -9.53 -14.41 3.56
N ARG A 152 -9.97 -14.31 2.30
CA ARG A 152 -9.13 -13.91 1.18
C ARG A 152 -8.79 -12.42 1.33
N ILE A 153 -7.51 -12.12 1.58
CA ILE A 153 -7.02 -10.74 1.75
C ILE A 153 -6.36 -10.19 0.50
N LEU A 154 -5.85 -11.05 -0.35
CA LEU A 154 -5.27 -10.70 -1.62
C LEU A 154 -5.67 -11.74 -2.65
N ASP A 155 -6.09 -11.31 -3.81
CA ASP A 155 -6.35 -12.15 -4.97
C ASP A 155 -5.77 -11.50 -6.23
N TYR A 156 -5.00 -12.25 -7.00
CA TYR A 156 -4.47 -11.85 -8.29
C TYR A 156 -5.06 -12.75 -9.37
N ASP A 157 -5.76 -12.17 -10.32
CA ASP A 157 -6.26 -12.82 -11.53
C ASP A 157 -5.32 -12.50 -12.68
N MET A 158 -4.70 -13.54 -13.25
CA MET A 158 -3.74 -13.41 -14.34
C MET A 158 -4.41 -13.08 -15.66
N ASN A 159 -5.63 -13.59 -15.89
CA ASN A 159 -6.37 -13.35 -17.13
C ASN A 159 -6.89 -11.93 -17.21
N ALA A 160 -7.46 -11.44 -16.13
CA ALA A 160 -7.93 -10.06 -16.01
C ALA A 160 -6.81 -9.06 -15.72
N ASN A 161 -5.62 -9.54 -15.34
CA ASN A 161 -4.48 -8.73 -14.85
C ASN A 161 -4.89 -7.77 -13.73
N THR A 162 -5.68 -8.28 -12.79
CA THR A 162 -6.22 -7.48 -11.68
C THR A 162 -5.74 -8.00 -10.34
N ILE A 163 -5.52 -7.09 -9.41
CA ILE A 163 -5.27 -7.38 -8.00
C ILE A 163 -6.45 -6.86 -7.20
N ASN A 164 -7.13 -7.76 -6.52
CA ASN A 164 -8.15 -7.43 -5.53
C ASN A 164 -7.54 -7.63 -4.14
N SER A 165 -7.65 -6.63 -3.29
CA SER A 165 -7.21 -6.71 -1.90
C SER A 165 -8.35 -6.32 -0.98
N CYS A 166 -8.58 -7.14 0.04
CA CYS A 166 -9.43 -6.80 1.16
C CYS A 166 -8.54 -6.47 2.35
N LEU A 167 -8.67 -5.27 2.89
CA LEU A 167 -8.01 -4.92 4.14
C LEU A 167 -8.89 -5.42 5.29
N LEU A 168 -8.50 -6.56 5.84
CA LEU A 168 -9.08 -7.05 7.07
C LEU A 168 -8.31 -6.48 8.24
N TYR A 169 -9.00 -5.74 9.05
CA TYR A 169 -8.52 -5.33 10.35
C TYR A 169 -9.24 -6.20 11.38
N THR A 170 -8.64 -7.32 11.72
CA THR A 170 -8.99 -8.00 12.96
C THR A 170 -8.03 -7.50 14.04
N SER A 171 -8.49 -6.61 14.87
CA SER A 171 -7.89 -6.45 16.20
C SER A 171 -8.16 -7.77 16.94
N PRO A 172 -7.13 -8.50 17.39
CA PRO A 172 -7.37 -9.49 18.42
C PRO A 172 -7.89 -8.71 19.63
N SER A 173 -9.17 -8.88 19.94
CA SER A 173 -9.67 -8.49 21.25
C SER A 173 -8.82 -9.22 22.27
N PRO A 174 -8.21 -8.54 23.26
CA PRO A 174 -7.71 -9.22 24.43
C PRO A 174 -8.95 -9.79 25.11
N ARG A 175 -9.22 -11.05 24.87
CA ARG A 175 -10.13 -11.83 25.72
C ARG A 175 -9.24 -12.62 26.64
N ASP A 176 -9.42 -12.31 27.88
CA ASP A 176 -9.13 -12.97 29.14
C ASP A 176 -8.45 -14.34 29.05
#